data_46c9714d229f3fb321d45995ade80f2e
#
_entry.id   46c9714d229f3fb321d45995ade80f2e
#
_cell.length_a   1.000
_cell.length_b   1.000
_cell.length_c   1.000
_cell.angle_alpha   90.00
_cell.angle_beta   90.00
_cell.angle_gamma   90.00
#
_symmetry.space_group_name_H-M   'P 1'
#
loop_
_entity.id
_entity.type
_entity.pdbx_description
1 polymer ?
#
loop_
_entity_poly.entity_id
_entity_poly.type
_entity_poly.pdbx_seq_one_letter_code
_entity_poly.pdbx_strand_id
1 'polypeptide(L)'
;MKIVLKIFKWTLTVILAMVLVAVLVCVGLHSSADLAEPAFTPSRSQAVQVGDSLRLWAPPATSRDTATKTDGDSETETSDSTRAIAPAANPAEVNALRLSESGLWEMRVVGNALERGEAIGKLAPQLLHEQEKVFADKLFEIVPNHNYRKLLHYFITIFNRRLGANVPLEYRQEIKAMSTACTDEFEEFGNAYERQMQYHSAHDIGHVMQDYMLVGCTSFASWGSGTADGNLLIGRNFDFYMGEEFARNKLVMFEKPDTGYAYVSVTWPGMTGVLSGMNVEGLTVTINASKLETPSMSATPISILTKEILQYASDIDEAVRIAASRQTFVSESILIGSAKDGRAAIIEKTPSEMAVYDPASGNPDIHHIICTNHYQSTTFRDNPVNQDNIKMSDSMWRFRRVEQLLDSAGVLTPEKAVQILRDKKGLDGEEIGYCNELAINQLLAMHSVVFCPAEHKIWVSTSPWQCGRFVCYDIDKVFASDFRGEIRDASEDIAQDPFVETDDYRKVLEFKELLSKIRKAAGERRQMDEDSLTYIIGLDSLYYGGYNAAGDYFRATGQMEKAREYWEAALAKKMKLAERQYIESKIR
;
A
#
# COMPACT_ATOMS: atom_id res chain seq x y z
N MET A 1 10.70 8.96 60.45
CA MET A 1 9.84 7.89 59.95
C MET A 1 8.39 8.34 59.62
N LYS A 2 7.63 8.98 60.55
CA LYS A 2 6.26 9.43 60.29
C LYS A 2 6.10 10.49 59.16
N ILE A 3 7.07 11.40 58.99
CA ILE A 3 7.06 12.43 57.93
C ILE A 3 7.33 11.81 56.56
N VAL A 4 8.32 10.92 56.47
CA VAL A 4 8.65 10.20 55.20
C VAL A 4 7.46 9.35 54.74
N LEU A 5 6.76 8.69 55.67
CA LEU A 5 5.57 7.90 55.36
C LEU A 5 4.38 8.78 54.87
N LYS A 6 4.24 10.01 55.41
CA LYS A 6 3.26 10.98 54.94
C LYS A 6 3.59 11.49 53.54
N ILE A 7 4.86 11.82 53.28
CA ILE A 7 5.31 12.27 51.94
C ILE A 7 5.06 11.14 50.92
N PHE A 8 5.48 9.91 51.24
CA PHE A 8 5.29 8.75 50.37
C PHE A 8 3.78 8.50 50.05
N LYS A 9 2.90 8.54 51.07
CA LYS A 9 1.46 8.41 50.87
C LYS A 9 0.91 9.54 49.99
N TRP A 10 1.35 10.77 50.20
CA TRP A 10 0.88 11.93 49.42
C TRP A 10 1.36 11.80 47.97
N THR A 11 2.63 11.45 47.73
CA THR A 11 3.18 11.22 46.39
C THR A 11 2.41 10.09 45.65
N LEU A 12 2.14 8.97 46.34
CA LEU A 12 1.37 7.87 45.78
C LEU A 12 -0.07 8.27 45.45
N THR A 13 -0.71 9.07 46.30
CA THR A 13 -2.06 9.58 46.07
C THR A 13 -2.10 10.52 44.86
N VAL A 14 -1.09 11.39 44.70
CA VAL A 14 -0.98 12.29 43.52
C VAL A 14 -0.75 11.49 42.24
N ILE A 15 0.14 10.47 42.28
CA ILE A 15 0.37 9.58 41.12
C ILE A 15 -0.92 8.84 40.76
N LEU A 16 -1.64 8.26 41.74
CA LEU A 16 -2.90 7.58 41.52
C LEU A 16 -3.98 8.52 40.95
N ALA A 17 -4.04 9.77 41.45
CA ALA A 17 -4.97 10.77 40.91
C ALA A 17 -4.62 11.14 39.47
N MET A 18 -3.33 11.32 39.13
CA MET A 18 -2.88 11.58 37.76
C MET A 18 -3.21 10.40 36.82
N VAL A 19 -2.96 9.17 37.28
CA VAL A 19 -3.32 7.96 36.52
C VAL A 19 -4.84 7.88 36.30
N LEU A 20 -5.64 8.17 37.33
CA LEU A 20 -7.11 8.17 37.23
C LEU A 20 -7.57 9.24 36.23
N VAL A 21 -7.03 10.45 36.27
CA VAL A 21 -7.33 11.52 35.31
C VAL A 21 -6.94 11.09 33.90
N ALA A 22 -5.76 10.52 33.71
CA ALA A 22 -5.32 10.00 32.42
C ALA A 22 -6.26 8.93 31.87
N VAL A 23 -6.69 7.98 32.73
CA VAL A 23 -7.68 6.94 32.36
C VAL A 23 -9.02 7.57 31.97
N LEU A 24 -9.52 8.55 32.76
CA LEU A 24 -10.80 9.23 32.45
C LEU A 24 -10.72 10.02 31.14
N VAL A 25 -9.58 10.68 30.88
CA VAL A 25 -9.35 11.36 29.58
C VAL A 25 -9.33 10.34 28.45
N CYS A 26 -8.61 9.23 28.59
CA CYS A 26 -8.59 8.17 27.57
C CYS A 26 -9.97 7.59 27.30
N VAL A 27 -10.76 7.32 28.35
CA VAL A 27 -12.15 6.83 28.24
C VAL A 27 -13.03 7.87 27.53
N GLY A 28 -12.90 9.16 27.89
CA GLY A 28 -13.61 10.26 27.23
C GLY A 28 -13.24 10.41 25.74
N LEU A 29 -11.95 10.28 25.41
CA LEU A 29 -11.47 10.31 24.02
C LEU A 29 -11.98 9.11 23.22
N HIS A 30 -11.95 7.91 23.78
CA HIS A 30 -12.48 6.71 23.15
C HIS A 30 -13.99 6.81 22.89
N SER A 31 -14.78 7.25 23.88
CA SER A 31 -16.23 7.41 23.74
C SER A 31 -16.64 8.57 22.81
N SER A 32 -15.71 9.46 22.46
CA SER A 32 -15.92 10.54 21.48
C SER A 32 -15.56 10.16 20.06
N ALA A 33 -15.21 8.88 19.81
CA ALA A 33 -14.84 8.44 18.46
C ALA A 33 -16.05 8.58 17.51
N ASP A 34 -15.82 9.29 16.40
CA ASP A 34 -16.80 9.48 15.33
C ASP A 34 -16.53 8.45 14.22
N LEU A 35 -17.04 7.24 14.45
CA LEU A 35 -17.07 6.14 13.48
C LEU A 35 -18.52 5.78 13.15
N ALA A 36 -19.42 6.78 13.22
CA ALA A 36 -20.82 6.58 12.90
C ALA A 36 -21.00 6.10 11.45
N GLU A 37 -21.73 4.99 11.33
CA GLU A 37 -21.98 4.35 10.05
C GLU A 37 -22.95 5.16 9.20
N PRO A 38 -22.66 5.42 7.92
CA PRO A 38 -23.65 5.91 6.98
C PRO A 38 -24.82 4.93 6.84
N ALA A 39 -26.02 5.46 6.62
CA ALA A 39 -27.20 4.61 6.39
C ALA A 39 -27.03 3.84 5.07
N PHE A 40 -27.20 2.52 5.14
CA PHE A 40 -27.18 1.63 3.98
C PHE A 40 -27.98 0.36 4.25
N THR A 41 -28.77 -0.06 3.26
CA THR A 41 -29.48 -1.34 3.27
C THR A 41 -29.04 -2.14 2.05
N PRO A 42 -28.36 -3.29 2.23
CA PRO A 42 -27.91 -4.11 1.11
C PRO A 42 -29.07 -4.63 0.26
N SER A 43 -28.87 -4.69 -1.04
CA SER A 43 -29.81 -5.36 -1.95
C SER A 43 -29.84 -6.88 -1.69
N ARG A 44 -30.95 -7.52 -2.03
CA ARG A 44 -31.07 -8.99 -1.96
C ARG A 44 -30.47 -9.71 -3.16
N SER A 45 -30.12 -8.95 -4.23
CA SER A 45 -29.50 -9.52 -5.42
C SER A 45 -28.13 -10.15 -5.11
N GLN A 46 -27.81 -11.21 -5.83
CA GLN A 46 -26.53 -11.92 -5.72
C GLN A 46 -25.72 -11.69 -6.98
N ALA A 47 -24.39 -11.81 -6.85
CA ALA A 47 -23.51 -11.88 -8.02
C ALA A 47 -23.78 -13.18 -8.80
N VAL A 48 -23.72 -13.10 -10.12
CA VAL A 48 -23.92 -14.25 -11.03
C VAL A 48 -22.57 -14.69 -11.55
N GLN A 49 -22.26 -15.99 -11.40
CA GLN A 49 -21.08 -16.60 -11.99
C GLN A 49 -21.31 -16.81 -13.49
N VAL A 50 -20.38 -16.34 -14.31
CA VAL A 50 -20.38 -16.50 -15.76
C VAL A 50 -19.09 -17.19 -16.20
N GLY A 51 -19.17 -18.47 -16.54
CA GLY A 51 -17.96 -19.30 -16.77
C GLY A 51 -17.19 -19.55 -15.48
N ASP A 52 -15.92 -19.96 -15.59
CA ASP A 52 -15.14 -20.43 -14.43
C ASP A 52 -14.55 -19.29 -13.59
N SER A 53 -14.28 -18.12 -14.18
CA SER A 53 -13.54 -17.04 -13.55
C SER A 53 -14.27 -15.69 -13.45
N LEU A 54 -15.37 -15.49 -14.20
CA LEU A 54 -16.06 -14.19 -14.28
C LEU A 54 -17.29 -14.15 -13.38
N ARG A 55 -17.39 -13.13 -12.51
CA ARG A 55 -18.60 -12.78 -11.75
C ARG A 55 -19.12 -11.44 -12.21
N LEU A 56 -20.44 -11.32 -12.36
CA LEU A 56 -21.14 -10.09 -12.74
C LEU A 56 -22.17 -9.74 -11.66
N TRP A 57 -22.36 -8.45 -11.41
CA TRP A 57 -23.40 -7.94 -10.54
C TRP A 57 -23.95 -6.61 -11.07
N ALA A 58 -25.26 -6.40 -10.96
CA ALA A 58 -25.90 -5.12 -11.23
C ALA A 58 -26.84 -4.77 -10.07
N PRO A 59 -26.97 -3.48 -9.68
CA PRO A 59 -27.96 -3.07 -8.70
C PRO A 59 -29.37 -3.36 -9.21
N PRO A 60 -30.36 -3.54 -8.33
CA PRO A 60 -31.76 -3.69 -8.71
C PRO A 60 -32.24 -2.47 -9.52
N ALA A 61 -33.02 -2.69 -10.57
CA ALA A 61 -33.47 -1.67 -11.52
C ALA A 61 -34.26 -0.49 -10.89
N THR A 62 -34.67 -0.60 -9.64
CA THR A 62 -35.44 0.40 -8.91
C THR A 62 -34.65 1.62 -8.41
N SER A 63 -33.34 1.60 -8.48
CA SER A 63 -32.50 2.72 -7.98
C SER A 63 -32.20 3.81 -9.02
N ARG A 64 -32.29 3.49 -10.30
CA ARG A 64 -31.97 4.45 -11.38
C ARG A 64 -33.19 5.05 -12.10
N ASP A 65 -34.38 4.39 -12.07
CA ASP A 65 -35.53 4.77 -12.88
C ASP A 65 -36.57 5.68 -12.21
N THR A 66 -36.36 6.14 -10.96
CA THR A 66 -37.34 6.97 -10.24
C THR A 66 -37.31 8.46 -10.59
N ALA A 67 -36.46 8.90 -11.53
CA ALA A 67 -36.42 10.31 -11.95
C ALA A 67 -37.35 10.65 -13.14
N THR A 68 -37.92 9.67 -13.83
CA THR A 68 -38.86 9.94 -14.94
C THR A 68 -39.82 8.77 -15.15
N LYS A 69 -40.97 8.74 -14.48
CA LYS A 69 -42.26 8.30 -15.05
C LYS A 69 -43.39 8.50 -14.04
N THR A 70 -44.29 9.37 -14.42
CA THR A 70 -45.67 9.45 -13.92
C THR A 70 -46.52 8.36 -14.57
N ASP A 71 -47.31 7.70 -13.70
CA ASP A 71 -48.56 6.98 -13.93
C ASP A 71 -48.63 5.76 -14.88
N GLY A 72 -49.09 4.66 -14.30
CA GLY A 72 -50.00 3.69 -14.90
C GLY A 72 -49.46 2.27 -15.06
N ASP A 73 -49.98 1.44 -14.21
CA ASP A 73 -50.45 0.06 -14.34
C ASP A 73 -49.77 -0.96 -13.42
N SER A 74 -50.67 -1.52 -12.58
CA SER A 74 -50.43 -2.63 -11.66
C SER A 74 -50.34 -3.95 -12.45
N GLU A 75 -49.21 -4.65 -12.37
CA GLU A 75 -49.13 -6.07 -12.68
C GLU A 75 -48.50 -6.87 -11.52
N THR A 76 -49.09 -7.98 -11.25
CA THR A 76 -48.87 -8.95 -10.17
C THR A 76 -47.49 -9.59 -10.28
N GLU A 77 -46.74 -9.55 -9.16
CA GLU A 77 -45.48 -10.26 -8.98
C GLU A 77 -45.68 -11.76 -8.86
N THR A 78 -45.17 -12.53 -9.80
CA THR A 78 -44.86 -13.95 -9.62
C THR A 78 -43.37 -14.09 -9.30
N SER A 79 -43.07 -14.67 -8.16
CA SER A 79 -41.71 -14.94 -7.67
C SER A 79 -41.02 -16.02 -8.54
N ASP A 80 -40.11 -15.62 -9.38
CA ASP A 80 -39.10 -16.52 -9.97
C ASP A 80 -37.70 -16.06 -9.61
N SER A 81 -36.99 -16.87 -8.83
CA SER A 81 -35.70 -16.54 -8.20
C SER A 81 -34.47 -16.71 -9.10
N THR A 82 -34.67 -16.88 -10.41
CA THR A 82 -33.60 -17.02 -11.41
C THR A 82 -33.74 -15.97 -12.51
N ARG A 83 -33.87 -14.70 -12.14
CA ARG A 83 -33.80 -13.64 -13.15
C ARG A 83 -32.34 -13.48 -13.57
N ALA A 84 -31.99 -14.01 -14.74
CA ALA A 84 -30.75 -13.68 -15.41
C ALA A 84 -30.60 -12.16 -15.42
N ILE A 85 -29.42 -11.65 -15.07
CA ILE A 85 -29.11 -10.22 -15.20
C ILE A 85 -29.42 -9.86 -16.65
N ALA A 86 -30.48 -9.07 -16.87
CA ALA A 86 -30.73 -8.51 -18.17
C ALA A 86 -29.46 -7.75 -18.57
N PRO A 87 -28.96 -7.91 -19.81
CA PRO A 87 -27.79 -7.15 -20.22
C PRO A 87 -28.10 -5.67 -19.98
N ALA A 88 -27.22 -4.99 -19.24
CA ALA A 88 -27.30 -3.55 -19.08
C ALA A 88 -27.41 -2.94 -20.47
N ALA A 89 -28.21 -1.89 -20.65
CA ALA A 89 -28.40 -1.21 -21.95
C ALA A 89 -27.05 -0.70 -22.51
N ASN A 90 -26.07 -0.53 -21.64
CA ASN A 90 -24.66 -0.22 -21.96
C ASN A 90 -23.72 -1.28 -21.33
N PRO A 91 -23.03 -2.12 -22.12
CA PRO A 91 -22.09 -3.12 -21.62
C PRO A 91 -20.98 -2.54 -20.72
N ALA A 92 -20.61 -1.27 -20.91
CA ALA A 92 -19.61 -0.56 -20.11
C ALA A 92 -20.10 -0.20 -18.68
N GLU A 93 -21.34 -0.53 -18.30
CA GLU A 93 -21.93 -0.25 -16.99
C GLU A 93 -22.11 -1.52 -16.11
N VAL A 94 -21.48 -2.61 -16.48
CA VAL A 94 -21.57 -3.87 -15.71
C VAL A 94 -20.47 -3.91 -14.66
N ASN A 95 -20.85 -4.15 -13.40
CA ASN A 95 -19.90 -4.48 -12.34
C ASN A 95 -19.40 -5.92 -12.54
N ALA A 96 -18.09 -6.13 -12.47
CA ALA A 96 -17.48 -7.40 -12.80
C ALA A 96 -16.24 -7.68 -11.92
N LEU A 97 -16.00 -8.95 -11.64
CA LEU A 97 -14.77 -9.46 -11.02
C LEU A 97 -14.33 -10.70 -11.76
N ARG A 98 -13.05 -10.79 -12.10
CA ARG A 98 -12.48 -12.02 -12.63
C ARG A 98 -11.02 -12.21 -12.18
N LEU A 99 -10.58 -13.46 -12.18
CA LEU A 99 -9.17 -13.81 -12.14
C LEU A 99 -8.69 -13.97 -13.60
N SER A 100 -7.71 -13.13 -13.99
CA SER A 100 -7.13 -13.21 -15.33
C SER A 100 -6.21 -14.41 -15.48
N GLU A 101 -5.89 -14.81 -16.72
CA GLU A 101 -4.89 -15.83 -17.00
C GLU A 101 -3.49 -15.47 -16.47
N SER A 102 -3.21 -14.18 -16.30
CA SER A 102 -1.95 -13.70 -15.75
C SER A 102 -1.86 -13.80 -14.21
N GLY A 103 -2.93 -14.22 -13.54
CA GLY A 103 -3.01 -14.35 -12.08
C GLY A 103 -3.34 -13.05 -11.35
N LEU A 104 -3.71 -11.99 -12.06
CA LEU A 104 -4.22 -10.76 -11.47
C LEU A 104 -5.74 -10.84 -11.31
N TRP A 105 -6.24 -10.39 -10.16
CA TRP A 105 -7.66 -10.09 -10.02
C TRP A 105 -7.97 -8.78 -10.73
N GLU A 106 -9.02 -8.77 -11.52
CA GLU A 106 -9.50 -7.62 -12.29
C GLU A 106 -10.94 -7.34 -11.88
N MET A 107 -11.18 -6.12 -11.36
CA MET A 107 -12.51 -5.71 -10.93
C MET A 107 -12.91 -4.42 -11.60
N ARG A 108 -14.16 -4.35 -12.09
CA ARG A 108 -14.78 -3.10 -12.48
C ARG A 108 -16.00 -2.82 -11.63
N VAL A 109 -16.09 -1.58 -11.10
CA VAL A 109 -17.23 -1.08 -10.34
C VAL A 109 -17.68 0.27 -10.91
N VAL A 110 -19.00 0.43 -11.00
CA VAL A 110 -19.66 1.57 -11.66
C VAL A 110 -20.79 2.09 -10.78
N GLY A 111 -21.05 3.39 -10.81
CA GLY A 111 -22.19 4.01 -10.17
C GLY A 111 -21.82 4.93 -9.00
N ASN A 112 -22.80 5.27 -8.18
CA ASN A 112 -22.56 6.06 -6.97
C ASN A 112 -21.79 5.26 -5.90
N ALA A 113 -21.35 5.93 -4.84
CA ALA A 113 -20.51 5.33 -3.82
C ALA A 113 -21.13 4.09 -3.13
N LEU A 114 -22.44 4.12 -2.85
CA LEU A 114 -23.13 2.96 -2.25
C LEU A 114 -23.19 1.78 -3.24
N GLU A 115 -23.47 2.04 -4.50
CA GLU A 115 -23.51 1.02 -5.56
C GLU A 115 -22.13 0.38 -5.78
N ARG A 116 -21.06 1.18 -5.83
CA ARG A 116 -19.70 0.66 -5.98
C ARG A 116 -19.30 -0.20 -4.77
N GLY A 117 -19.54 0.30 -3.55
CA GLY A 117 -19.25 -0.47 -2.34
C GLY A 117 -20.05 -1.78 -2.28
N GLU A 118 -21.35 -1.75 -2.62
CA GLU A 118 -22.16 -2.97 -2.67
C GLU A 118 -21.65 -3.94 -3.74
N ALA A 119 -21.27 -3.43 -4.91
CA ALA A 119 -20.68 -4.26 -5.97
C ALA A 119 -19.42 -4.99 -5.51
N ILE A 120 -18.49 -4.28 -4.84
CA ILE A 120 -17.28 -4.91 -4.27
C ILE A 120 -17.67 -6.03 -3.31
N GLY A 121 -18.58 -5.76 -2.36
CA GLY A 121 -19.03 -6.74 -1.39
C GLY A 121 -19.70 -7.96 -2.02
N LYS A 122 -20.54 -7.78 -3.05
CA LYS A 122 -21.25 -8.86 -3.75
C LYS A 122 -20.34 -9.71 -4.64
N LEU A 123 -19.37 -9.07 -5.29
CA LEU A 123 -18.47 -9.75 -6.22
C LEU A 123 -17.34 -10.48 -5.50
N ALA A 124 -16.80 -9.92 -4.42
CA ALA A 124 -15.55 -10.38 -3.81
C ALA A 124 -15.62 -10.76 -2.32
N PRO A 125 -16.70 -11.35 -1.79
CA PRO A 125 -16.84 -11.60 -0.35
C PRO A 125 -15.73 -12.54 0.20
N GLN A 126 -15.31 -13.54 -0.59
CA GLN A 126 -14.24 -14.46 -0.20
C GLN A 126 -12.87 -13.75 -0.20
N LEU A 127 -12.61 -12.92 -1.20
CA LEU A 127 -11.34 -12.17 -1.28
C LEU A 127 -11.22 -11.15 -0.14
N LEU A 128 -12.33 -10.49 0.24
CA LEU A 128 -12.38 -9.60 1.39
C LEU A 128 -12.03 -10.35 2.67
N HIS A 129 -12.64 -11.51 2.89
CA HIS A 129 -12.38 -12.35 4.06
C HIS A 129 -10.93 -12.87 4.09
N GLU A 130 -10.41 -13.39 2.98
CA GLU A 130 -9.03 -13.87 2.88
C GLU A 130 -8.02 -12.75 3.18
N GLN A 131 -8.22 -11.56 2.61
CA GLN A 131 -7.33 -10.42 2.84
C GLN A 131 -7.38 -9.95 4.29
N GLU A 132 -8.56 -9.87 4.88
CA GLU A 132 -8.74 -9.50 6.29
C GLU A 132 -8.09 -10.53 7.21
N LYS A 133 -8.22 -11.82 6.88
CA LYS A 133 -7.58 -12.91 7.64
C LYS A 133 -6.07 -12.79 7.62
N VAL A 134 -5.46 -12.57 6.46
CA VAL A 134 -3.99 -12.41 6.34
C VAL A 134 -3.51 -11.22 7.19
N PHE A 135 -4.26 -10.11 7.17
CA PHE A 135 -3.95 -8.95 7.99
C PHE A 135 -4.06 -9.26 9.50
N ALA A 136 -5.14 -9.92 9.91
CA ALA A 136 -5.36 -10.30 11.30
C ALA A 136 -4.30 -11.31 11.79
N ASP A 137 -3.97 -12.34 10.98
CA ASP A 137 -2.93 -13.33 11.30
C ASP A 137 -1.57 -12.64 11.52
N LYS A 138 -1.24 -11.61 10.72
CA LYS A 138 -0.03 -10.81 10.90
C LYS A 138 -0.04 -10.01 12.20
N LEU A 139 -1.17 -9.43 12.57
CA LEU A 139 -1.34 -8.77 13.87
C LEU A 139 -1.21 -9.76 15.02
N PHE A 140 -1.74 -10.97 14.90
CA PHE A 140 -1.60 -12.03 15.91
C PHE A 140 -0.16 -12.48 16.07
N GLU A 141 0.61 -12.53 14.98
CA GLU A 141 2.05 -12.82 15.01
C GLU A 141 2.83 -11.73 15.75
N ILE A 142 2.55 -10.45 15.45
CA ILE A 142 3.26 -9.31 16.05
C ILE A 142 2.85 -9.11 17.52
N VAL A 143 1.55 -9.29 17.84
CA VAL A 143 0.97 -9.11 19.18
C VAL A 143 0.22 -10.36 19.59
N PRO A 144 0.90 -11.44 20.02
CA PRO A 144 0.25 -12.73 20.34
C PRO A 144 -0.74 -12.65 21.50
N ASN A 145 -0.52 -11.74 22.46
CA ASN A 145 -1.34 -11.64 23.66
C ASN A 145 -2.65 -10.90 23.39
N HIS A 146 -3.78 -11.59 23.58
CA HIS A 146 -5.12 -11.06 23.35
C HIS A 146 -5.43 -9.77 24.14
N ASN A 147 -4.99 -9.66 25.40
CA ASN A 147 -5.24 -8.45 26.19
C ASN A 147 -4.45 -7.25 25.66
N TYR A 148 -3.22 -7.48 25.16
CA TYR A 148 -2.45 -6.43 24.51
C TYR A 148 -3.07 -6.00 23.17
N ARG A 149 -3.65 -6.93 22.40
CA ARG A 149 -4.38 -6.57 21.18
C ARG A 149 -5.62 -5.71 21.49
N LYS A 150 -6.40 -6.06 22.53
CA LYS A 150 -7.53 -5.22 22.99
C LYS A 150 -7.06 -3.82 23.40
N LEU A 151 -5.96 -3.73 24.12
CA LEU A 151 -5.37 -2.45 24.52
C LEU A 151 -4.90 -1.66 23.29
N LEU A 152 -4.26 -2.31 22.33
CA LEU A 152 -3.84 -1.69 21.07
C LEU A 152 -5.04 -1.18 20.27
N HIS A 153 -6.09 -1.98 20.11
CA HIS A 153 -7.34 -1.56 19.46
C HIS A 153 -7.95 -0.34 20.15
N TYR A 154 -7.97 -0.31 21.49
CA TYR A 154 -8.44 0.85 22.24
C TYR A 154 -7.65 2.12 21.89
N PHE A 155 -6.33 2.05 21.81
CA PHE A 155 -5.48 3.18 21.41
C PHE A 155 -5.66 3.56 19.94
N ILE A 156 -5.80 2.59 19.04
CA ILE A 156 -6.09 2.85 17.62
C ILE A 156 -7.42 3.59 17.48
N THR A 157 -8.47 3.22 18.22
CA THR A 157 -9.76 3.92 18.22
C THR A 157 -9.61 5.36 18.72
N ILE A 158 -8.83 5.60 19.78
CA ILE A 158 -8.54 6.98 20.24
C ILE A 158 -7.77 7.76 19.16
N PHE A 159 -6.77 7.15 18.55
CA PHE A 159 -5.98 7.77 17.49
C PHE A 159 -6.87 8.16 16.28
N ASN A 160 -7.76 7.26 15.88
CA ASN A 160 -8.67 7.43 14.75
C ASN A 160 -10.02 8.08 15.13
N ARG A 161 -10.18 8.66 16.33
CA ARG A 161 -11.49 9.09 16.88
C ARG A 161 -12.27 10.09 16.02
N ARG A 162 -11.63 10.81 15.09
CA ARG A 162 -12.28 11.73 14.15
C ARG A 162 -12.18 11.24 12.70
N LEU A 163 -11.88 9.99 12.48
CA LEU A 163 -11.72 9.44 11.14
C LEU A 163 -12.98 9.66 10.30
N GLY A 164 -14.16 9.45 10.89
CA GLY A 164 -15.44 9.70 10.23
C GLY A 164 -15.63 11.14 9.77
N ALA A 165 -15.16 12.14 10.55
CA ALA A 165 -15.26 13.54 10.17
C ALA A 165 -14.26 13.94 9.06
N ASN A 166 -13.13 13.23 8.93
CA ASN A 166 -12.06 13.53 7.99
C ASN A 166 -12.11 12.75 6.67
N VAL A 167 -12.94 11.70 6.61
CA VAL A 167 -13.18 10.95 5.37
C VAL A 167 -14.45 11.48 4.70
N PRO A 168 -14.42 11.91 3.42
CA PRO A 168 -15.59 12.36 2.69
C PRO A 168 -16.76 11.36 2.77
N LEU A 169 -18.00 11.88 2.83
CA LEU A 169 -19.19 11.04 3.01
C LEU A 169 -19.30 9.96 1.93
N GLU A 170 -19.01 10.28 0.68
CA GLU A 170 -19.05 9.33 -0.42
C GLU A 170 -18.14 8.11 -0.19
N TYR A 171 -16.90 8.32 0.28
CA TYR A 171 -15.99 7.20 0.55
C TYR A 171 -16.38 6.41 1.80
N ARG A 172 -16.97 7.08 2.82
CA ARG A 172 -17.57 6.37 3.96
C ARG A 172 -18.76 5.50 3.54
N GLN A 173 -19.59 5.99 2.61
CA GLN A 173 -20.70 5.23 2.06
C GLN A 173 -20.22 4.01 1.27
N GLU A 174 -19.20 4.16 0.46
CA GLU A 174 -18.59 3.06 -0.29
C GLU A 174 -18.01 1.99 0.65
N ILE A 175 -17.21 2.40 1.66
CA ILE A 175 -16.65 1.50 2.67
C ILE A 175 -17.77 0.83 3.47
N LYS A 176 -18.84 1.56 3.85
CA LYS A 176 -19.98 0.99 4.57
C LYS A 176 -20.70 -0.07 3.74
N ALA A 177 -21.00 0.21 2.49
CA ALA A 177 -21.68 -0.74 1.62
C ALA A 177 -20.83 -2.01 1.41
N MET A 178 -19.52 -1.86 1.17
CA MET A 178 -18.57 -2.97 1.04
C MET A 178 -18.50 -3.80 2.34
N SER A 179 -18.43 -3.15 3.50
CA SER A 179 -18.25 -3.81 4.80
C SER A 179 -19.40 -4.74 5.19
N THR A 180 -20.59 -4.60 4.56
CA THR A 180 -21.73 -5.51 4.79
C THR A 180 -21.47 -6.95 4.33
N ALA A 181 -20.45 -7.18 3.51
CA ALA A 181 -20.00 -8.49 3.08
C ALA A 181 -18.90 -9.09 3.98
N CYS A 182 -18.34 -8.31 4.92
CA CYS A 182 -17.35 -8.80 5.87
C CYS A 182 -17.98 -9.64 6.98
N THR A 183 -17.23 -10.62 7.49
CA THR A 183 -17.69 -11.53 8.55
C THR A 183 -17.42 -10.94 9.94
N ASP A 184 -18.07 -11.54 10.98
CA ASP A 184 -17.85 -11.15 12.37
C ASP A 184 -16.63 -11.86 13.01
N GLU A 185 -15.87 -12.65 12.24
CA GLU A 185 -14.71 -13.41 12.73
C GLU A 185 -13.66 -12.53 13.44
N PHE A 186 -13.54 -11.26 13.04
CA PHE A 186 -12.52 -10.34 13.54
C PHE A 186 -13.10 -9.22 14.42
N GLU A 187 -14.22 -9.44 15.09
CA GLU A 187 -14.89 -8.45 15.97
C GLU A 187 -14.00 -7.91 17.09
N GLU A 188 -12.92 -8.61 17.47
CA GLU A 188 -11.99 -8.08 18.46
C GLU A 188 -11.32 -6.77 18.05
N PHE A 189 -11.36 -6.43 16.73
CA PHE A 189 -10.85 -5.18 16.16
C PHE A 189 -11.97 -4.17 15.81
N GLY A 190 -13.17 -4.35 16.34
CA GLY A 190 -14.35 -3.53 16.08
C GLY A 190 -15.35 -4.18 15.14
N ASN A 191 -16.49 -3.53 14.90
CA ASN A 191 -17.46 -4.00 13.91
C ASN A 191 -16.91 -3.92 12.48
N ALA A 192 -17.59 -4.55 11.51
CA ALA A 192 -17.10 -4.65 10.13
C ALA A 192 -16.78 -3.28 9.50
N TYR A 193 -17.63 -2.28 9.69
CA TYR A 193 -17.38 -0.93 9.16
C TYR A 193 -16.19 -0.25 9.83
N GLU A 194 -16.10 -0.30 11.16
CA GLU A 194 -14.97 0.25 11.91
C GLU A 194 -13.63 -0.35 11.45
N ARG A 195 -13.58 -1.68 11.32
CA ARG A 195 -12.38 -2.38 10.84
C ARG A 195 -11.97 -1.91 9.46
N GLN A 196 -12.92 -1.89 8.51
CA GLN A 196 -12.64 -1.46 7.14
C GLN A 196 -12.20 0.02 7.08
N MET A 197 -12.82 0.91 7.86
CA MET A 197 -12.37 2.30 8.00
C MET A 197 -10.95 2.40 8.55
N GLN A 198 -10.62 1.61 9.59
CA GLN A 198 -9.28 1.59 10.19
C GLN A 198 -8.23 1.00 9.25
N TYR A 199 -8.57 0.01 8.41
CA TYR A 199 -7.65 -0.56 7.43
C TYR A 199 -7.23 0.45 6.36
N HIS A 200 -8.08 1.43 6.02
CA HIS A 200 -7.71 2.52 5.11
C HIS A 200 -6.67 3.48 5.71
N SER A 201 -6.56 3.53 7.04
CA SER A 201 -5.49 4.25 7.75
C SER A 201 -4.32 3.34 8.16
N ALA A 202 -4.36 2.05 7.81
CA ALA A 202 -3.31 1.10 8.24
C ALA A 202 -1.93 1.42 7.64
N HIS A 203 -1.89 1.95 6.41
CA HIS A 203 -0.66 2.47 5.82
C HIS A 203 -0.08 3.59 6.68
N ASP A 204 -0.90 4.57 7.07
CA ASP A 204 -0.50 5.70 7.91
C ASP A 204 -0.08 5.25 9.32
N ILE A 205 -0.79 4.27 9.90
CA ILE A 205 -0.42 3.68 11.20
C ILE A 205 0.89 2.90 11.08
N GLY A 206 1.13 2.21 9.97
CA GLY A 206 2.39 1.54 9.68
C GLY A 206 3.59 2.49 9.73
N HIS A 207 3.40 3.76 9.37
CA HIS A 207 4.42 4.81 9.50
C HIS A 207 4.74 5.15 10.96
N VAL A 208 3.75 5.10 11.86
CA VAL A 208 3.99 5.27 13.31
C VAL A 208 4.91 4.16 13.84
N MET A 209 4.86 3.00 13.17
CA MET A 209 5.67 1.82 13.45
C MET A 209 6.93 1.73 12.55
N GLN A 210 7.38 2.84 11.96
CA GLN A 210 8.52 2.88 11.03
C GLN A 210 9.81 2.25 11.57
N ASP A 211 9.99 2.19 12.87
CA ASP A 211 11.12 1.47 13.49
C ASP A 211 11.09 -0.05 13.19
N TYR A 212 9.98 -0.57 12.68
CA TYR A 212 9.82 -1.97 12.24
C TYR A 212 9.97 -2.18 10.73
N MET A 213 10.31 -1.12 9.95
CA MET A 213 10.67 -1.20 8.53
C MET A 213 9.60 -1.86 7.62
N LEU A 214 8.35 -1.48 7.77
CA LEU A 214 7.26 -2.07 7.01
C LEU A 214 7.03 -1.44 5.62
N VAL A 215 7.62 -0.28 5.33
CA VAL A 215 7.33 0.48 4.11
C VAL A 215 8.61 1.02 3.47
N GLY A 216 8.84 0.66 2.22
CA GLY A 216 9.80 1.28 1.32
C GLY A 216 9.11 1.53 -0.02
N CYS A 217 9.41 2.62 -0.70
CA CYS A 217 8.84 2.89 -2.01
C CYS A 217 9.88 3.53 -2.90
N THR A 218 9.82 3.21 -4.18
CA THR A 218 10.64 3.86 -5.20
C THR A 218 9.75 4.25 -6.35
N SER A 219 9.68 5.53 -6.66
CA SER A 219 8.97 6.05 -7.83
C SER A 219 9.91 6.98 -8.61
N PHE A 220 9.74 7.02 -9.90
CA PHE A 220 10.41 7.96 -10.78
C PHE A 220 9.53 8.29 -11.98
N ALA A 221 9.77 9.44 -12.57
CA ALA A 221 9.15 9.83 -13.83
C ALA A 221 10.19 10.43 -14.77
N SER A 222 9.98 10.25 -16.07
CA SER A 222 10.79 10.87 -17.13
C SER A 222 9.88 11.33 -18.26
N TRP A 223 10.27 12.42 -18.94
CA TRP A 223 9.50 13.05 -20.02
C TRP A 223 10.42 13.81 -21.00
N GLY A 224 9.85 14.34 -22.09
CA GLY A 224 10.57 15.13 -23.06
C GLY A 224 11.74 14.38 -23.67
N SER A 225 12.94 14.96 -23.66
CA SER A 225 14.14 14.29 -24.19
C SER A 225 14.60 13.06 -23.39
N GLY A 226 14.03 12.83 -22.21
CA GLY A 226 14.31 11.66 -21.37
C GLY A 226 13.53 10.40 -21.76
N THR A 227 12.56 10.49 -22.67
CA THR A 227 11.75 9.35 -23.16
C THR A 227 11.84 9.20 -24.67
N ALA A 228 11.53 8.01 -25.18
CA ALA A 228 11.71 7.70 -26.60
C ALA A 228 10.77 8.49 -27.54
N ASP A 229 9.60 8.83 -27.07
CA ASP A 229 8.53 9.52 -27.81
C ASP A 229 8.20 10.92 -27.27
N GLY A 230 8.91 11.35 -26.22
CA GLY A 230 8.67 12.61 -25.51
C GLY A 230 7.54 12.56 -24.48
N ASN A 231 6.79 11.48 -24.41
CA ASN A 231 5.68 11.33 -23.49
C ASN A 231 6.17 11.06 -22.05
N LEU A 232 5.36 11.43 -21.07
CA LEU A 232 5.60 11.13 -19.67
C LEU A 232 5.50 9.63 -19.41
N LEU A 233 6.54 9.06 -18.80
CA LEU A 233 6.57 7.70 -18.25
C LEU A 233 6.83 7.75 -16.76
N ILE A 234 6.10 6.96 -15.97
CA ILE A 234 6.27 6.86 -14.52
C ILE A 234 6.46 5.40 -14.14
N GLY A 235 7.50 5.08 -13.38
CA GLY A 235 7.74 3.76 -12.80
C GLY A 235 7.63 3.78 -11.27
N ARG A 236 7.05 2.72 -10.67
CA ARG A 236 6.89 2.64 -9.22
C ARG A 236 6.93 1.21 -8.69
N ASN A 237 7.73 0.99 -7.61
CA ASN A 237 7.63 -0.15 -6.70
C ASN A 237 6.96 0.25 -5.39
N PHE A 238 5.94 -0.49 -4.97
CA PHE A 238 5.32 -0.37 -3.66
C PHE A 238 5.81 -1.51 -2.76
N ASP A 239 6.79 -1.22 -1.92
CA ASP A 239 7.38 -2.16 -1.00
C ASP A 239 6.67 -2.03 0.35
N PHE A 240 5.67 -2.89 0.57
CA PHE A 240 4.90 -2.95 1.81
C PHE A 240 5.01 -4.36 2.39
N TYR A 241 5.80 -4.49 3.46
CA TYR A 241 6.13 -5.79 4.01
C TYR A 241 5.09 -6.26 5.03
N MET A 242 4.01 -6.85 4.51
CA MET A 242 3.01 -7.56 5.31
C MET A 242 3.05 -9.08 5.10
N GLY A 243 4.11 -9.57 4.44
CA GLY A 243 4.27 -10.97 4.06
C GLY A 243 3.81 -11.26 2.63
N GLU A 244 4.25 -12.39 2.08
CA GLU A 244 3.95 -12.77 0.69
C GLU A 244 2.47 -13.08 0.49
N GLU A 245 1.83 -13.64 1.52
CA GLU A 245 0.39 -13.93 1.50
C GLU A 245 -0.45 -12.67 1.30
N PHE A 246 -0.01 -11.53 1.84
CA PHE A 246 -0.71 -10.25 1.69
C PHE A 246 -0.73 -9.76 0.23
N ALA A 247 0.33 -10.03 -0.53
CA ALA A 247 0.45 -9.65 -1.93
C ALA A 247 -0.18 -10.66 -2.92
N ARG A 248 -0.69 -11.82 -2.42
CA ARG A 248 -1.22 -12.91 -3.25
C ARG A 248 -2.38 -12.48 -4.12
N ASN A 249 -3.36 -11.77 -3.53
CA ASN A 249 -4.59 -11.35 -4.19
C ASN A 249 -4.46 -9.92 -4.74
N LYS A 250 -3.43 -9.67 -5.56
CA LYS A 250 -3.26 -8.36 -6.21
C LYS A 250 -4.47 -8.05 -7.08
N LEU A 251 -5.04 -6.87 -6.90
CA LEU A 251 -6.26 -6.41 -7.55
C LEU A 251 -5.99 -5.20 -8.43
N VAL A 252 -6.34 -5.30 -9.70
CA VAL A 252 -6.44 -4.15 -10.63
C VAL A 252 -7.89 -3.72 -10.64
N MET A 253 -8.17 -2.55 -10.11
CA MET A 253 -9.51 -2.04 -9.89
C MET A 253 -9.81 -0.89 -10.83
N PHE A 254 -10.83 -1.04 -11.66
CA PHE A 254 -11.34 -0.05 -12.60
C PHE A 254 -12.61 0.54 -12.03
N GLU A 255 -12.56 1.79 -11.60
CA GLU A 255 -13.69 2.48 -11.00
C GLU A 255 -14.25 3.54 -11.95
N LYS A 256 -15.58 3.52 -12.15
CA LYS A 256 -16.32 4.52 -12.92
C LYS A 256 -17.38 5.16 -12.01
N PRO A 257 -17.01 6.18 -11.24
CA PRO A 257 -17.97 6.89 -10.38
C PRO A 257 -18.96 7.71 -11.21
N ASP A 258 -20.16 7.96 -10.66
CA ASP A 258 -21.16 8.85 -11.29
C ASP A 258 -20.68 10.31 -11.33
N THR A 259 -19.75 10.68 -10.47
CA THR A 259 -19.16 12.02 -10.38
C THR A 259 -17.64 11.95 -10.34
N GLY A 260 -16.98 12.80 -11.11
CA GLY A 260 -15.53 12.78 -11.27
C GLY A 260 -15.09 11.86 -12.41
N TYR A 261 -13.79 11.61 -12.49
CA TYR A 261 -13.16 10.84 -13.56
C TYR A 261 -13.17 9.35 -13.26
N ALA A 262 -13.33 8.53 -14.28
CA ALA A 262 -13.06 7.10 -14.19
C ALA A 262 -11.53 6.88 -14.04
N TYR A 263 -11.15 5.85 -13.29
CA TYR A 263 -9.74 5.58 -13.03
C TYR A 263 -9.45 4.10 -12.79
N VAL A 264 -8.18 3.74 -12.95
CA VAL A 264 -7.62 2.45 -12.54
C VAL A 264 -6.73 2.62 -11.32
N SER A 265 -6.80 1.69 -10.39
CA SER A 265 -5.87 1.58 -9.25
C SER A 265 -5.34 0.17 -9.09
N VAL A 266 -4.11 0.04 -8.58
CA VAL A 266 -3.53 -1.26 -8.22
C VAL A 266 -3.49 -1.36 -6.70
N THR A 267 -4.20 -2.35 -6.16
CA THR A 267 -4.53 -2.44 -4.76
C THR A 267 -4.69 -3.91 -4.30
N TRP A 268 -5.37 -4.12 -3.20
CA TRP A 268 -5.77 -5.43 -2.66
C TRP A 268 -7.24 -5.42 -2.25
N PRO A 269 -7.90 -6.60 -2.10
CA PRO A 269 -9.30 -6.66 -1.69
C PRO A 269 -9.56 -5.94 -0.36
N GLY A 270 -10.61 -5.11 -0.35
CA GLY A 270 -10.98 -4.31 0.83
C GLY A 270 -10.37 -2.91 0.89
N MET A 271 -9.32 -2.61 0.12
CA MET A 271 -8.77 -1.26 0.01
C MET A 271 -9.45 -0.51 -1.13
N THR A 272 -10.38 0.37 -0.82
CA THR A 272 -11.03 1.27 -1.80
C THR A 272 -10.27 2.59 -1.96
N GLY A 273 -9.30 2.89 -1.09
CA GLY A 273 -8.35 3.98 -1.26
C GLY A 273 -7.32 3.68 -2.36
N VAL A 274 -6.59 4.69 -2.80
CA VAL A 274 -5.61 4.59 -3.89
C VAL A 274 -4.19 4.70 -3.36
N LEU A 275 -3.30 3.82 -3.83
CA LEU A 275 -1.87 3.82 -3.54
C LEU A 275 -1.04 4.08 -4.81
N SER A 276 -1.52 3.57 -5.94
CA SER A 276 -1.00 3.79 -7.29
C SER A 276 -2.16 3.73 -8.25
N GLY A 277 -2.33 4.73 -9.11
CA GLY A 277 -3.43 4.75 -10.06
C GLY A 277 -3.28 5.82 -11.14
N MET A 278 -4.16 5.73 -12.14
CA MET A 278 -4.27 6.68 -13.26
C MET A 278 -5.73 6.86 -13.63
N ASN A 279 -6.16 8.11 -13.88
CA ASN A 279 -7.50 8.40 -14.38
C ASN A 279 -7.53 8.60 -15.91
N VAL A 280 -8.74 8.72 -16.46
CA VAL A 280 -8.96 8.89 -17.90
C VAL A 280 -8.52 10.25 -18.46
N GLU A 281 -8.10 11.19 -17.62
CA GLU A 281 -7.46 12.45 -18.03
C GLU A 281 -5.93 12.32 -18.10
N GLY A 282 -5.38 11.11 -17.81
CA GLY A 282 -3.95 10.87 -17.75
C GLY A 282 -3.28 11.52 -16.54
N LEU A 283 -4.01 11.73 -15.43
CA LEU A 283 -3.41 12.07 -14.16
C LEU A 283 -3.05 10.79 -13.41
N THR A 284 -1.83 10.72 -12.88
CA THR A 284 -1.36 9.58 -12.07
C THR A 284 -1.05 10.00 -10.65
N VAL A 285 -1.21 9.07 -9.72
CA VAL A 285 -0.79 9.22 -8.33
C VAL A 285 0.02 8.01 -7.88
N THR A 286 1.10 8.25 -7.13
CA THR A 286 1.80 7.22 -6.33
C THR A 286 2.20 7.81 -5.00
N ILE A 287 2.08 7.04 -3.91
CA ILE A 287 2.45 7.51 -2.57
C ILE A 287 3.77 6.90 -2.13
N ASN A 288 4.58 7.70 -1.46
CA ASN A 288 5.86 7.28 -0.88
C ASN A 288 5.95 7.81 0.55
N ALA A 289 6.12 6.89 1.49
CA ALA A 289 6.32 7.24 2.89
C ALA A 289 7.50 8.19 3.08
N SER A 290 7.33 9.23 3.89
CA SER A 290 8.39 10.17 4.28
C SER A 290 8.42 10.34 5.79
N LYS A 291 9.48 10.93 6.36
CA LYS A 291 9.62 11.14 7.79
C LYS A 291 10.01 12.59 8.08
N LEU A 292 9.13 13.32 8.72
CA LEU A 292 9.39 14.68 9.18
C LEU A 292 8.75 14.99 10.53
N GLU A 293 7.45 14.83 10.65
CA GLU A 293 6.69 15.18 11.84
C GLU A 293 6.14 13.93 12.54
N THR A 294 5.88 14.08 13.83
CA THR A 294 5.13 13.09 14.60
C THR A 294 3.73 12.96 14.00
N PRO A 295 3.22 11.75 13.79
CA PRO A 295 1.88 11.54 13.27
C PRO A 295 0.81 12.30 14.06
N SER A 296 -0.11 12.96 13.36
CA SER A 296 -1.25 13.64 13.98
C SER A 296 -2.35 12.62 14.30
N MET A 297 -3.21 12.98 15.27
CA MET A 297 -4.40 12.19 15.56
C MET A 297 -5.55 12.67 14.68
N SER A 298 -6.29 11.72 14.07
CA SER A 298 -7.56 12.01 13.42
C SER A 298 -7.50 12.98 12.24
N ALA A 299 -6.94 12.52 11.13
CA ALA A 299 -6.87 13.24 9.87
C ALA A 299 -7.40 12.38 8.71
N THR A 300 -7.26 12.84 7.47
CA THR A 300 -7.60 12.07 6.27
C THR A 300 -6.51 11.03 6.00
N PRO A 301 -6.84 9.74 5.86
CA PRO A 301 -5.88 8.74 5.40
C PRO A 301 -5.29 9.11 4.04
N ILE A 302 -3.99 8.86 3.86
CA ILE A 302 -3.32 9.22 2.61
C ILE A 302 -3.96 8.53 1.40
N SER A 303 -4.36 7.26 1.54
CA SER A 303 -5.03 6.49 0.49
C SER A 303 -6.37 7.09 0.06
N ILE A 304 -7.09 7.74 0.97
CA ILE A 304 -8.34 8.45 0.69
C ILE A 304 -8.07 9.79 0.01
N LEU A 305 -7.04 10.52 0.45
CA LEU A 305 -6.63 11.77 -0.22
C LEU A 305 -6.22 11.51 -1.67
N THR A 306 -5.42 10.48 -1.93
CA THR A 306 -4.99 10.14 -3.28
C THR A 306 -6.12 9.60 -4.15
N LYS A 307 -7.13 8.92 -3.56
CA LYS A 307 -8.39 8.60 -4.25
C LYS A 307 -9.13 9.87 -4.68
N GLU A 308 -9.26 10.85 -3.79
CA GLU A 308 -9.92 12.13 -4.09
C GLU A 308 -9.19 12.89 -5.21
N ILE A 309 -7.86 12.92 -5.18
CA ILE A 309 -7.04 13.51 -6.26
C ILE A 309 -7.32 12.77 -7.57
N LEU A 310 -7.25 11.46 -7.58
CA LEU A 310 -7.42 10.67 -8.80
C LEU A 310 -8.82 10.79 -9.39
N GLN A 311 -9.84 10.89 -8.54
CA GLN A 311 -11.24 11.03 -8.98
C GLN A 311 -11.58 12.44 -9.47
N TYR A 312 -10.91 13.50 -8.98
CA TYR A 312 -11.37 14.88 -9.22
C TYR A 312 -10.33 15.83 -9.82
N ALA A 313 -9.08 15.39 -10.02
CA ALA A 313 -8.06 16.21 -10.63
C ALA A 313 -7.74 15.75 -12.07
N SER A 314 -7.51 16.70 -12.98
CA SER A 314 -7.07 16.45 -14.36
C SER A 314 -5.64 16.92 -14.61
N ASP A 315 -5.06 17.71 -13.69
CA ASP A 315 -3.72 18.27 -13.81
C ASP A 315 -3.05 18.46 -12.43
N ILE A 316 -1.76 18.84 -12.44
CA ILE A 316 -0.97 19.04 -11.22
C ILE A 316 -1.57 20.10 -10.32
N ASP A 317 -2.05 21.22 -10.86
CA ASP A 317 -2.59 22.32 -10.05
C ASP A 317 -3.89 21.91 -9.34
N GLU A 318 -4.73 21.09 -9.97
CA GLU A 318 -5.94 20.53 -9.35
C GLU A 318 -5.59 19.54 -8.24
N ALA A 319 -4.62 18.66 -8.48
CA ALA A 319 -4.11 17.74 -7.48
C ALA A 319 -3.55 18.47 -6.25
N VAL A 320 -2.77 19.55 -6.45
CA VAL A 320 -2.23 20.40 -5.39
C VAL A 320 -3.34 21.09 -4.59
N ARG A 321 -4.38 21.61 -5.26
CA ARG A 321 -5.54 22.24 -4.58
C ARG A 321 -6.30 21.25 -3.70
N ILE A 322 -6.53 20.04 -4.18
CA ILE A 322 -7.17 18.97 -3.39
C ILE A 322 -6.30 18.60 -2.20
N ALA A 323 -5.01 18.36 -2.43
CA ALA A 323 -4.08 18.02 -1.35
C ALA A 323 -4.00 19.11 -0.28
N ALA A 324 -4.03 20.39 -0.66
CA ALA A 324 -4.02 21.52 0.27
C ALA A 324 -5.29 21.60 1.13
N SER A 325 -6.42 21.08 0.64
CA SER A 325 -7.71 21.11 1.35
C SER A 325 -7.84 20.10 2.47
N ARG A 326 -6.94 19.12 2.56
CA ARG A 326 -6.99 18.01 3.52
C ARG A 326 -5.79 18.02 4.46
N GLN A 327 -6.02 17.70 5.71
CA GLN A 327 -4.97 17.39 6.68
C GLN A 327 -4.73 15.89 6.69
N THR A 328 -3.47 15.44 6.72
CA THR A 328 -3.08 14.02 6.73
C THR A 328 -2.51 13.58 8.07
N PHE A 329 -2.53 12.27 8.34
CA PHE A 329 -1.99 11.71 9.57
C PHE A 329 -0.48 11.80 9.67
N VAL A 330 0.20 11.55 8.56
CA VAL A 330 1.63 11.26 8.49
C VAL A 330 2.31 12.12 7.43
N SER A 331 3.63 12.04 7.44
CA SER A 331 4.49 12.69 6.45
C SER A 331 4.59 11.80 5.22
N GLU A 332 4.16 12.31 4.05
CA GLU A 332 4.07 11.58 2.79
C GLU A 332 4.56 12.41 1.61
N SER A 333 5.09 11.74 0.61
CA SER A 333 5.34 12.28 -0.73
C SER A 333 4.39 11.63 -1.72
N ILE A 334 3.66 12.45 -2.49
CA ILE A 334 2.76 11.99 -3.54
C ILE A 334 3.35 12.43 -4.88
N LEU A 335 3.84 11.48 -5.67
CA LEU A 335 4.27 11.77 -7.04
C LEU A 335 3.03 11.85 -7.92
N ILE A 336 2.81 13.00 -8.52
CA ILE A 336 1.74 13.30 -9.48
C ILE A 336 2.37 13.38 -10.87
N GLY A 337 1.88 12.58 -11.81
CA GLY A 337 2.16 12.73 -13.23
C GLY A 337 0.93 13.24 -13.96
N SER A 338 1.09 14.09 -14.95
CA SER A 338 -0.01 14.67 -15.72
C SER A 338 0.30 14.65 -17.22
N ALA A 339 -0.53 13.98 -17.99
CA ALA A 339 -0.46 14.03 -19.46
C ALA A 339 -0.66 15.45 -19.98
N LYS A 340 -1.57 16.21 -19.36
CA LYS A 340 -1.90 17.58 -19.73
C LYS A 340 -0.72 18.53 -19.50
N ASP A 341 0.03 18.35 -18.41
CA ASP A 341 1.21 19.14 -18.09
C ASP A 341 2.48 18.60 -18.77
N GLY A 342 2.47 17.37 -19.28
CA GLY A 342 3.59 16.68 -19.91
C GLY A 342 4.78 16.42 -18.97
N ARG A 343 4.56 16.43 -17.64
CA ARG A 343 5.59 16.29 -16.60
C ARG A 343 5.02 15.73 -15.30
N ALA A 344 5.89 15.57 -14.33
CA ALA A 344 5.52 15.16 -12.99
C ALA A 344 6.03 16.13 -11.91
N ALA A 345 5.35 16.16 -10.77
CA ALA A 345 5.73 16.90 -9.56
C ALA A 345 5.49 16.04 -8.31
N ILE A 346 6.12 16.38 -7.20
CA ILE A 346 5.91 15.72 -5.91
C ILE A 346 5.21 16.69 -4.97
N ILE A 347 4.04 16.29 -4.47
CA ILE A 347 3.38 16.94 -3.34
C ILE A 347 3.98 16.35 -2.08
N GLU A 348 4.74 17.14 -1.35
CA GLU A 348 5.32 16.79 -0.06
C GLU A 348 4.41 17.30 1.05
N LYS A 349 3.86 16.39 1.84
CA LYS A 349 2.83 16.70 2.81
C LYS A 349 3.19 16.15 4.19
N THR A 350 3.11 17.02 5.20
CA THR A 350 3.19 16.66 6.62
C THR A 350 1.83 16.87 7.28
N PRO A 351 1.62 16.43 8.53
CA PRO A 351 0.41 16.77 9.28
C PRO A 351 0.10 18.26 9.37
N SER A 352 1.09 19.14 9.39
CA SER A 352 0.91 20.60 9.58
C SER A 352 1.17 21.44 8.33
N GLU A 353 2.00 20.96 7.39
CA GLU A 353 2.47 21.74 6.24
C GLU A 353 2.43 20.96 4.94
N MET A 354 2.52 21.66 3.83
CA MET A 354 2.62 21.10 2.48
C MET A 354 3.56 21.95 1.62
N ALA A 355 4.36 21.29 0.80
CA ALA A 355 5.17 21.90 -0.24
C ALA A 355 5.02 21.12 -1.56
N VAL A 356 5.36 21.75 -2.66
CA VAL A 356 5.44 21.11 -3.98
C VAL A 356 6.88 21.13 -4.45
N TYR A 357 7.41 19.99 -4.79
CA TYR A 357 8.69 19.85 -5.48
C TYR A 357 8.43 19.61 -6.96
N ASP A 358 8.61 20.67 -7.75
CA ASP A 358 8.47 20.67 -9.21
C ASP A 358 9.74 21.27 -9.81
N PRO A 359 10.80 20.47 -10.00
CA PRO A 359 12.08 20.97 -10.48
C PRO A 359 12.02 21.43 -11.94
N ALA A 360 11.05 20.95 -12.73
CA ALA A 360 10.85 21.39 -14.11
C ALA A 360 10.12 22.73 -14.23
N SER A 361 9.43 23.16 -13.18
CA SER A 361 8.81 24.49 -13.14
C SER A 361 9.89 25.56 -13.11
N GLY A 362 10.10 26.21 -14.26
CA GLY A 362 11.15 27.24 -14.41
C GLY A 362 12.50 26.70 -14.93
N ASN A 363 12.65 25.41 -15.17
CA ASN A 363 13.82 24.81 -15.82
C ASN A 363 13.42 23.72 -16.84
N PRO A 364 13.23 24.08 -18.11
CA PRO A 364 12.79 23.15 -19.15
C PRO A 364 13.83 22.07 -19.52
N ASP A 365 15.05 22.18 -19.02
CA ASP A 365 16.10 21.18 -19.26
C ASP A 365 16.01 19.97 -18.31
N ILE A 366 15.12 20.04 -17.31
CA ILE A 366 14.86 18.91 -16.41
C ILE A 366 13.80 18.00 -17.03
N HIS A 367 14.18 16.75 -17.22
CA HIS A 367 13.36 15.74 -17.90
C HIS A 367 13.07 14.49 -17.06
N HIS A 368 13.37 14.52 -15.75
CA HIS A 368 13.04 13.45 -14.82
C HIS A 368 12.89 13.97 -13.39
N ILE A 369 12.21 13.17 -12.58
CA ILE A 369 12.06 13.36 -11.15
C ILE A 369 12.07 11.99 -10.47
N ILE A 370 12.67 11.90 -9.28
CA ILE A 370 12.78 10.67 -8.50
C ILE A 370 12.13 10.92 -7.14
N CYS A 371 11.33 9.99 -6.68
CA CYS A 371 10.67 10.01 -5.38
C CYS A 371 10.94 8.71 -4.64
N THR A 372 11.70 8.77 -3.55
CA THR A 372 11.89 7.67 -2.61
C THR A 372 11.21 8.00 -1.27
N ASN A 373 11.91 7.91 -0.15
CA ASN A 373 11.30 8.08 1.17
C ASN A 373 11.88 9.28 1.94
N HIS A 374 12.16 10.39 1.24
CA HIS A 374 12.64 11.64 1.84
C HIS A 374 12.15 12.85 1.06
N TYR A 375 12.10 14.00 1.70
CA TYR A 375 11.68 15.27 1.09
C TYR A 375 12.81 16.00 0.37
N GLN A 376 12.45 16.69 -0.72
CA GLN A 376 13.37 17.35 -1.65
C GLN A 376 13.12 18.84 -1.83
N SER A 377 11.89 19.34 -1.49
CA SER A 377 11.55 20.76 -1.62
C SER A 377 12.44 21.63 -0.73
N THR A 378 12.62 22.87 -1.13
CA THR A 378 13.37 23.87 -0.34
C THR A 378 12.75 24.11 1.05
N THR A 379 11.46 23.82 1.22
CA THR A 379 10.76 23.89 2.51
C THR A 379 11.23 22.82 3.49
N PHE A 380 11.43 21.59 3.01
CA PHE A 380 11.62 20.44 3.90
C PHE A 380 13.00 19.78 3.81
N ARG A 381 13.73 19.92 2.69
CA ARG A 381 14.96 19.14 2.47
C ARG A 381 16.00 19.34 3.57
N ASP A 382 16.15 20.59 4.07
CA ASP A 382 17.17 20.94 5.06
C ASP A 382 16.69 20.76 6.52
N ASN A 383 15.47 20.25 6.73
CA ASN A 383 14.97 19.92 8.06
C ASN A 383 15.81 18.81 8.71
N PRO A 384 16.26 18.98 9.97
CA PRO A 384 17.13 18.00 10.65
C PRO A 384 16.55 16.58 10.68
N VAL A 385 15.23 16.41 10.83
CA VAL A 385 14.59 15.08 10.86
C VAL A 385 14.67 14.42 9.47
N ASN A 386 14.40 15.19 8.40
CA ASN A 386 14.55 14.70 7.03
C ASN A 386 16.02 14.33 6.73
N GLN A 387 16.97 15.17 7.14
CA GLN A 387 18.40 14.91 6.95
C GLN A 387 18.87 13.67 7.74
N ASP A 388 18.38 13.47 8.95
CA ASP A 388 18.64 12.25 9.71
C ASP A 388 18.04 11.02 9.01
N ASN A 389 16.79 11.12 8.51
CA ASN A 389 16.17 10.04 7.73
C ASN A 389 16.97 9.70 6.46
N ILE A 390 17.44 10.70 5.71
CA ILE A 390 18.31 10.52 4.53
C ILE A 390 19.58 9.74 4.91
N LYS A 391 20.21 10.09 6.02
CA LYS A 391 21.46 9.48 6.49
C LYS A 391 21.25 8.05 7.01
N MET A 392 20.17 7.81 7.75
CA MET A 392 19.95 6.58 8.48
C MET A 392 19.27 5.49 7.66
N SER A 393 18.44 5.87 6.67
CA SER A 393 17.63 4.94 5.88
C SER A 393 18.29 4.52 4.57
N ASP A 394 17.60 3.66 3.85
CA ASP A 394 17.92 3.19 2.49
C ASP A 394 17.47 4.16 1.38
N SER A 395 16.70 5.21 1.73
CA SER A 395 16.05 6.10 0.79
C SER A 395 17.01 6.74 -0.21
N MET A 396 18.11 7.33 0.27
CA MET A 396 19.10 8.00 -0.60
C MET A 396 19.91 6.99 -1.45
N TRP A 397 20.08 5.74 -0.99
CA TRP A 397 20.74 4.69 -1.77
C TRP A 397 19.91 4.35 -3.00
N ARG A 398 18.62 4.11 -2.83
CA ARG A 398 17.69 3.81 -3.93
C ARG A 398 17.53 5.02 -4.85
N PHE A 399 17.44 6.25 -4.30
CA PHE A 399 17.40 7.48 -5.09
C PHE A 399 18.58 7.58 -6.06
N ARG A 400 19.81 7.50 -5.54
CA ARG A 400 21.03 7.57 -6.36
C ARG A 400 21.14 6.41 -7.35
N ARG A 401 20.66 5.22 -6.98
CA ARG A 401 20.67 4.10 -7.90
C ARG A 401 19.70 4.30 -9.07
N VAL A 402 18.52 4.84 -8.84
CA VAL A 402 17.58 5.23 -9.90
C VAL A 402 18.21 6.30 -10.80
N GLU A 403 18.86 7.32 -10.23
CA GLU A 403 19.57 8.36 -10.97
C GLU A 403 20.62 7.76 -11.92
N GLN A 404 21.51 6.89 -11.41
CA GLN A 404 22.50 6.18 -12.23
C GLN A 404 21.88 5.37 -13.37
N LEU A 405 20.74 4.72 -13.09
CA LEU A 405 20.06 3.88 -14.08
C LEU A 405 19.34 4.72 -15.13
N LEU A 406 18.73 5.84 -14.78
CA LEU A 406 18.14 6.78 -15.73
C LEU A 406 19.22 7.39 -16.64
N ASP A 407 20.36 7.83 -16.08
CA ASP A 407 21.49 8.37 -16.84
C ASP A 407 22.05 7.34 -17.85
N SER A 408 22.14 6.07 -17.43
CA SER A 408 22.68 5.00 -18.28
C SER A 408 21.67 4.46 -19.30
N ALA A 409 20.37 4.60 -19.06
CA ALA A 409 19.33 4.09 -19.95
C ALA A 409 19.23 4.91 -21.26
N GLY A 410 19.74 6.16 -21.28
CA GLY A 410 19.46 7.10 -22.35
C GLY A 410 17.98 7.44 -22.39
N VAL A 411 17.34 7.32 -23.56
CA VAL A 411 15.87 7.51 -23.63
C VAL A 411 15.14 6.34 -23.00
N LEU A 412 14.17 6.65 -22.14
CA LEU A 412 13.37 5.67 -21.42
C LEU A 412 12.24 5.12 -22.30
N THR A 413 11.97 3.82 -22.17
CA THR A 413 10.79 3.12 -22.72
C THR A 413 10.10 2.38 -21.57
N PRO A 414 8.85 1.87 -21.73
CA PRO A 414 8.20 1.06 -20.71
C PRO A 414 9.05 -0.13 -20.25
N GLU A 415 9.72 -0.84 -21.17
CA GLU A 415 10.60 -1.98 -20.87
C GLU A 415 11.81 -1.56 -20.03
N LYS A 416 12.46 -0.43 -20.38
CA LYS A 416 13.59 0.09 -19.61
C LYS A 416 13.15 0.57 -18.22
N ALA A 417 11.95 1.17 -18.10
CA ALA A 417 11.37 1.52 -16.81
C ALA A 417 11.18 0.26 -15.94
N VAL A 418 10.64 -0.82 -16.53
CA VAL A 418 10.53 -2.11 -15.84
C VAL A 418 11.90 -2.68 -15.44
N GLN A 419 12.93 -2.55 -16.30
CA GLN A 419 14.29 -2.99 -15.94
C GLN A 419 14.85 -2.21 -14.75
N ILE A 420 14.63 -0.89 -14.66
CA ILE A 420 15.00 -0.09 -13.49
C ILE A 420 14.29 -0.60 -12.24
N LEU A 421 12.97 -0.84 -12.31
CA LEU A 421 12.19 -1.37 -11.19
C LEU A 421 12.64 -2.77 -10.75
N ARG A 422 13.27 -3.55 -11.62
CA ARG A 422 13.79 -4.90 -11.36
C ARG A 422 15.25 -4.92 -10.88
N ASP A 423 15.93 -3.76 -10.78
CA ASP A 423 17.35 -3.72 -10.42
C ASP A 423 17.58 -4.16 -8.96
N LYS A 424 18.38 -5.21 -8.80
CA LYS A 424 18.69 -5.89 -7.53
C LYS A 424 20.07 -5.50 -6.96
N LYS A 425 20.76 -4.56 -7.63
CA LYS A 425 22.12 -4.17 -7.29
C LYS A 425 22.15 -2.89 -6.44
N GLY A 426 23.26 -2.67 -5.77
CA GLY A 426 23.59 -1.43 -5.12
C GLY A 426 24.12 -0.35 -6.06
N LEU A 427 24.65 0.73 -5.49
CA LEU A 427 25.32 1.79 -6.24
C LEU A 427 26.45 1.22 -7.09
N ASP A 428 26.68 1.83 -8.24
CA ASP A 428 27.70 1.44 -9.22
C ASP A 428 27.59 -0.02 -9.71
N GLY A 429 26.41 -0.64 -9.52
CA GLY A 429 26.17 -2.03 -9.92
C GLY A 429 26.76 -3.05 -8.97
N GLU A 430 27.11 -2.67 -7.73
CA GLU A 430 27.68 -3.57 -6.72
C GLU A 430 26.68 -4.68 -6.36
N GLU A 431 27.16 -5.91 -6.24
CA GLU A 431 26.39 -7.04 -5.71
C GLU A 431 26.31 -6.91 -4.17
N ILE A 432 25.09 -6.76 -3.65
CA ILE A 432 24.83 -6.49 -2.21
C ILE A 432 24.02 -7.59 -1.53
N GLY A 433 23.78 -8.69 -2.23
CA GLY A 433 22.88 -9.76 -1.84
C GLY A 433 21.43 -9.44 -2.21
N TYR A 434 20.65 -10.50 -2.39
CA TYR A 434 19.23 -10.40 -2.67
C TYR A 434 18.46 -9.99 -1.41
N CYS A 435 17.25 -9.47 -1.57
CA CYS A 435 16.43 -8.96 -0.45
C CYS A 435 17.07 -7.79 0.35
N ASN A 436 18.14 -7.18 -0.17
CA ASN A 436 18.77 -6.04 0.50
C ASN A 436 17.95 -4.77 0.27
N GLU A 437 17.64 -4.06 1.35
CA GLU A 437 16.83 -2.83 1.31
C GLU A 437 17.48 -1.67 0.56
N LEU A 438 18.79 -1.74 0.30
CA LEU A 438 19.51 -0.74 -0.50
C LEU A 438 19.23 -0.86 -2.01
N ALA A 439 18.70 -2.00 -2.46
CA ALA A 439 18.30 -2.22 -3.85
C ALA A 439 16.92 -1.63 -4.16
N ILE A 440 16.68 -1.31 -5.44
CA ILE A 440 15.35 -0.90 -5.93
C ILE A 440 14.38 -2.09 -5.90
N ASN A 441 14.86 -3.27 -6.29
CA ASN A 441 14.13 -4.53 -6.20
C ASN A 441 14.59 -5.33 -4.98
N GLN A 442 13.84 -5.23 -3.90
CA GLN A 442 14.08 -5.94 -2.65
C GLN A 442 13.42 -7.33 -2.62
N LEU A 443 12.84 -7.78 -3.73
CA LEU A 443 12.07 -9.04 -3.86
C LEU A 443 10.94 -9.16 -2.82
N LEU A 444 10.21 -8.07 -2.60
CA LEU A 444 9.10 -8.02 -1.63
C LEU A 444 7.96 -7.09 -2.04
N ALA A 445 8.06 -6.39 -3.18
CA ALA A 445 7.06 -5.42 -3.60
C ALA A 445 5.66 -6.04 -3.69
N MET A 446 4.69 -5.41 -3.06
CA MET A 446 3.31 -5.81 -3.18
C MET A 446 2.80 -5.62 -4.62
N HIS A 447 3.16 -4.50 -5.24
CA HIS A 447 2.97 -4.29 -6.67
C HIS A 447 4.06 -3.41 -7.27
N SER A 448 4.23 -3.53 -8.57
CA SER A 448 5.08 -2.67 -9.37
C SER A 448 4.29 -2.25 -10.62
N VAL A 449 4.39 -0.98 -10.99
CA VAL A 449 3.60 -0.42 -12.09
C VAL A 449 4.44 0.53 -12.94
N VAL A 450 4.09 0.60 -14.22
CA VAL A 450 4.55 1.65 -15.14
C VAL A 450 3.32 2.32 -15.74
N PHE A 451 3.31 3.64 -15.83
CA PHE A 451 2.25 4.41 -16.47
C PHE A 451 2.80 5.16 -17.68
N CYS A 452 2.01 5.17 -18.76
CA CYS A 452 2.14 6.09 -19.88
C CYS A 452 0.86 6.94 -19.96
N PRO A 453 0.81 8.08 -19.25
CA PRO A 453 -0.42 8.88 -19.12
C PRO A 453 -0.99 9.37 -20.45
N ALA A 454 -0.14 9.77 -21.39
CA ALA A 454 -0.57 10.28 -22.71
C ALA A 454 -1.23 9.22 -23.60
N GLU A 455 -0.92 7.93 -23.36
CA GLU A 455 -1.51 6.81 -24.07
C GLU A 455 -2.60 6.09 -23.26
N HIS A 456 -2.89 6.57 -22.05
CA HIS A 456 -3.79 5.92 -21.09
C HIS A 456 -3.45 4.45 -20.84
N LYS A 457 -2.16 4.10 -20.86
CA LYS A 457 -1.66 2.74 -20.63
C LYS A 457 -1.04 2.58 -19.26
N ILE A 458 -1.30 1.43 -18.65
CA ILE A 458 -0.68 0.99 -17.40
C ILE A 458 -0.17 -0.44 -17.56
N TRP A 459 1.07 -0.69 -17.11
CA TRP A 459 1.64 -2.03 -16.97
C TRP A 459 1.69 -2.41 -15.50
N VAL A 460 1.14 -3.55 -15.14
CA VAL A 460 1.05 -4.04 -13.76
C VAL A 460 1.81 -5.36 -13.62
N SER A 461 2.72 -5.43 -12.66
CA SER A 461 3.49 -6.65 -12.41
C SER A 461 2.60 -7.81 -11.91
N THR A 462 2.78 -8.98 -12.51
CA THR A 462 2.27 -10.24 -11.97
C THR A 462 3.22 -10.80 -10.90
N SER A 463 2.85 -11.90 -10.22
CA SER A 463 3.75 -12.60 -9.34
C SER A 463 4.89 -13.28 -10.13
N PRO A 464 6.10 -13.40 -9.53
CA PRO A 464 6.48 -12.96 -8.18
C PRO A 464 6.95 -11.50 -8.18
N TRP A 465 6.42 -10.69 -7.27
CA TRP A 465 6.78 -9.29 -7.03
C TRP A 465 6.82 -8.47 -8.34
N GLN A 466 7.92 -7.71 -8.61
CA GLN A 466 8.18 -7.05 -9.88
C GLN A 466 8.95 -7.91 -10.90
N CYS A 467 9.29 -9.16 -10.53
CA CYS A 467 9.98 -10.09 -11.44
C CYS A 467 9.03 -10.82 -12.39
N GLY A 468 7.73 -10.90 -12.08
CA GLY A 468 6.73 -11.46 -12.98
C GLY A 468 6.57 -10.62 -14.26
N ARG A 469 5.74 -11.11 -15.19
CA ARG A 469 5.35 -10.34 -16.40
C ARG A 469 4.68 -9.03 -15.98
N PHE A 470 4.85 -7.96 -16.74
CA PHE A 470 4.05 -6.76 -16.62
C PHE A 470 2.96 -6.79 -17.69
N VAL A 471 1.73 -6.80 -17.23
CA VAL A 471 0.52 -6.91 -18.07
C VAL A 471 0.04 -5.51 -18.40
N CYS A 472 -0.20 -5.22 -19.67
CA CYS A 472 -0.64 -3.93 -20.16
C CYS A 472 -2.15 -3.81 -20.18
N TYR A 473 -2.67 -2.68 -19.71
CA TYR A 473 -4.06 -2.26 -19.85
C TYR A 473 -4.13 -0.89 -20.50
N ASP A 474 -4.90 -0.78 -21.58
CA ASP A 474 -5.38 0.46 -22.16
C ASP A 474 -6.72 0.79 -21.47
N ILE A 475 -6.71 1.79 -20.58
CA ILE A 475 -7.87 2.03 -19.71
C ILE A 475 -9.09 2.51 -20.47
N ASP A 476 -8.93 3.19 -21.60
CA ASP A 476 -10.06 3.61 -22.45
C ASP A 476 -10.76 2.38 -23.06
N LYS A 477 -9.97 1.42 -23.55
CA LYS A 477 -10.53 0.15 -24.07
C LYS A 477 -11.20 -0.66 -22.96
N VAL A 478 -10.61 -0.68 -21.75
CA VAL A 478 -11.19 -1.40 -20.62
C VAL A 478 -12.53 -0.80 -20.23
N PHE A 479 -12.62 0.54 -20.11
CA PHE A 479 -13.89 1.20 -19.75
C PHE A 479 -14.95 1.10 -20.86
N ALA A 480 -14.56 0.97 -22.12
CA ALA A 480 -15.47 0.74 -23.24
C ALA A 480 -15.91 -0.73 -23.38
N SER A 481 -15.21 -1.68 -22.78
CA SER A 481 -15.46 -3.12 -22.91
C SER A 481 -16.70 -3.58 -22.13
N ASP A 482 -17.19 -4.79 -22.43
CA ASP A 482 -18.21 -5.48 -21.62
C ASP A 482 -17.61 -6.33 -20.48
N PHE A 483 -16.30 -6.32 -20.33
CA PHE A 483 -15.53 -7.07 -19.34
C PHE A 483 -15.62 -8.62 -19.47
N ARG A 484 -16.24 -9.14 -20.53
CA ARG A 484 -16.42 -10.60 -20.74
C ARG A 484 -15.24 -11.26 -21.44
N GLY A 485 -14.57 -10.50 -22.31
CA GLY A 485 -13.37 -10.93 -23.02
C GLY A 485 -12.08 -10.55 -22.26
N GLU A 486 -10.92 -10.84 -22.88
CA GLU A 486 -9.63 -10.34 -22.38
C GLU A 486 -9.60 -8.80 -22.43
N ILE A 487 -9.24 -8.17 -21.32
CA ILE A 487 -9.19 -6.71 -21.21
C ILE A 487 -7.77 -6.15 -21.25
N ARG A 488 -6.76 -7.02 -21.13
CA ARG A 488 -5.36 -6.61 -21.31
C ARG A 488 -5.01 -6.47 -22.80
N ASP A 489 -4.02 -5.66 -23.09
CA ASP A 489 -3.38 -5.60 -24.40
C ASP A 489 -2.15 -6.52 -24.39
N ALA A 490 -2.36 -7.80 -24.75
CA ALA A 490 -1.30 -8.81 -24.68
C ALA A 490 -0.11 -8.55 -25.61
N SER A 491 -0.29 -7.70 -26.65
CA SER A 491 0.79 -7.31 -27.57
C SER A 491 1.79 -6.35 -26.93
N GLU A 492 1.38 -5.64 -25.88
CA GLU A 492 2.16 -4.66 -25.14
C GLU A 492 2.71 -5.22 -23.80
N ASP A 493 2.44 -6.50 -23.50
CA ASP A 493 2.95 -7.12 -22.27
C ASP A 493 4.49 -7.13 -22.27
N ILE A 494 5.09 -6.81 -21.11
CA ILE A 494 6.54 -6.93 -20.92
C ILE A 494 6.85 -8.26 -20.25
N ALA A 495 7.72 -9.06 -20.86
CA ALA A 495 8.06 -10.40 -20.41
C ALA A 495 8.58 -10.42 -18.96
N GLN A 496 8.42 -11.56 -18.29
CA GLN A 496 8.98 -11.76 -16.94
C GLN A 496 10.51 -11.58 -16.93
N ASP A 497 11.05 -11.26 -15.76
CA ASP A 497 12.49 -11.19 -15.53
C ASP A 497 13.11 -12.59 -15.71
N PRO A 498 14.11 -12.79 -16.60
CA PRO A 498 14.79 -14.07 -16.73
C PRO A 498 15.38 -14.59 -15.41
N PHE A 499 15.61 -13.72 -14.44
CA PHE A 499 16.06 -14.09 -13.10
C PHE A 499 15.21 -15.19 -12.46
N VAL A 500 13.89 -15.21 -12.68
CA VAL A 500 12.99 -16.22 -12.09
C VAL A 500 13.25 -17.64 -12.56
N GLU A 501 14.00 -17.83 -13.64
CA GLU A 501 14.38 -19.13 -14.18
C GLU A 501 15.76 -19.59 -13.70
N THR A 502 16.48 -18.76 -12.94
CA THR A 502 17.85 -19.04 -12.49
C THR A 502 17.91 -19.87 -11.21
N ASP A 503 19.06 -20.48 -10.96
CA ASP A 503 19.35 -21.13 -9.67
C ASP A 503 19.37 -20.13 -8.52
N ASP A 504 19.80 -18.91 -8.77
CA ASP A 504 19.84 -17.84 -7.76
C ASP A 504 18.45 -17.45 -7.28
N TYR A 505 17.45 -17.42 -8.16
CA TYR A 505 16.07 -17.23 -7.74
C TYR A 505 15.59 -18.37 -6.82
N ARG A 506 15.90 -19.63 -7.14
CA ARG A 506 15.57 -20.78 -6.28
C ARG A 506 16.23 -20.66 -4.91
N LYS A 507 17.52 -20.29 -4.86
CA LYS A 507 18.24 -20.03 -3.61
C LYS A 507 17.59 -18.90 -2.79
N VAL A 508 17.14 -17.83 -3.43
CA VAL A 508 16.43 -16.72 -2.73
C VAL A 508 15.14 -17.19 -2.08
N LEU A 509 14.32 -17.99 -2.79
CA LEU A 509 13.09 -18.54 -2.22
C LEU A 509 13.38 -19.42 -1.00
N GLU A 510 14.34 -20.33 -1.14
CA GLU A 510 14.78 -21.21 -0.06
C GLU A 510 15.37 -20.40 1.10
N PHE A 511 16.19 -19.38 0.83
CA PHE A 511 16.74 -18.50 1.84
C PHE A 511 15.64 -17.79 2.65
N LYS A 512 14.64 -17.20 1.99
CA LYS A 512 13.54 -16.51 2.65
C LYS A 512 12.75 -17.44 3.58
N GLU A 513 12.45 -18.65 3.12
CA GLU A 513 11.76 -19.67 3.92
C GLU A 513 12.61 -20.06 5.15
N LEU A 514 13.88 -20.39 4.93
CA LEU A 514 14.77 -20.87 5.98
C LEU A 514 15.16 -19.77 6.98
N LEU A 515 15.29 -18.52 6.52
CA LEU A 515 15.52 -17.37 7.40
C LEU A 515 14.39 -17.20 8.44
N SER A 516 13.15 -17.45 8.03
CA SER A 516 12.01 -17.45 8.95
C SER A 516 12.14 -18.54 10.03
N LYS A 517 12.68 -19.72 9.65
CA LYS A 517 12.93 -20.84 10.59
C LYS A 517 14.00 -20.48 11.62
N ILE A 518 15.08 -19.77 11.23
CA ILE A 518 16.10 -19.26 12.19
C ILE A 518 15.46 -18.31 13.19
N ARG A 519 14.69 -17.33 12.72
CA ARG A 519 14.01 -16.33 13.57
C ARG A 519 13.04 -17.00 14.54
N LYS A 520 12.27 -17.98 14.08
CA LYS A 520 11.36 -18.76 14.91
C LYS A 520 12.12 -19.58 15.96
N ALA A 521 13.19 -20.27 15.56
CA ALA A 521 14.03 -21.05 16.49
C ALA A 521 14.67 -20.15 17.56
N ALA A 522 15.11 -18.93 17.21
CA ALA A 522 15.61 -17.94 18.16
C ALA A 522 14.53 -17.53 19.18
N GLY A 523 13.32 -17.24 18.72
CA GLY A 523 12.19 -16.89 19.59
C GLY A 523 11.78 -18.01 20.54
N GLU A 524 11.78 -19.25 20.07
CA GLU A 524 11.47 -20.46 20.83
C GLU A 524 12.66 -20.99 21.63
N ARG A 525 13.86 -20.44 21.48
CA ARG A 525 15.14 -20.96 22.02
C ARG A 525 15.40 -22.44 21.68
N ARG A 526 14.92 -22.84 20.49
CA ARG A 526 15.05 -24.21 19.99
C ARG A 526 16.41 -24.40 19.33
N GLN A 527 17.08 -25.52 19.61
CA GLN A 527 18.37 -25.84 18.98
C GLN A 527 18.21 -26.11 17.49
N MET A 528 19.13 -25.58 16.71
CA MET A 528 19.33 -25.86 15.30
C MET A 528 20.75 -26.38 15.09
N ASP A 529 20.91 -27.20 14.08
CA ASP A 529 22.21 -27.68 13.65
C ASP A 529 23.02 -26.55 12.99
N GLU A 530 24.33 -26.45 13.32
CA GLU A 530 25.21 -25.40 12.80
C GLU A 530 25.46 -25.51 11.30
N ASP A 531 25.52 -26.73 10.77
CA ASP A 531 25.66 -26.94 9.33
C ASP A 531 24.44 -26.37 8.58
N SER A 532 23.25 -26.51 9.15
CA SER A 532 22.03 -25.89 8.62
C SER A 532 22.10 -24.36 8.62
N LEU A 533 22.62 -23.73 9.69
CA LEU A 533 22.80 -22.28 9.74
C LEU A 533 23.81 -21.80 8.71
N THR A 534 24.93 -22.50 8.58
CA THR A 534 25.97 -22.20 7.57
C THR A 534 25.43 -22.35 6.15
N TYR A 535 24.66 -23.40 5.88
CA TYR A 535 23.98 -23.61 4.60
C TYR A 535 23.05 -22.44 4.25
N ILE A 536 22.17 -22.04 5.20
CA ILE A 536 21.21 -20.96 4.97
C ILE A 536 21.91 -19.64 4.64
N ILE A 537 22.97 -19.31 5.39
CA ILE A 537 23.77 -18.10 5.12
C ILE A 537 24.46 -18.21 3.75
N GLY A 538 24.90 -19.40 3.36
CA GLY A 538 25.52 -19.65 2.07
C GLY A 538 24.61 -19.44 0.86
N LEU A 539 23.28 -19.54 1.03
CA LEU A 539 22.31 -19.28 -0.04
C LEU A 539 22.32 -17.81 -0.51
N ASP A 540 22.59 -16.86 0.40
CA ASP A 540 22.83 -15.44 0.09
C ASP A 540 23.91 -14.85 1.00
N SER A 541 25.15 -15.19 0.72
CA SER A 541 26.31 -14.81 1.56
C SER A 541 26.68 -13.32 1.48
N LEU A 542 26.08 -12.56 0.59
CA LEU A 542 26.27 -11.11 0.50
C LEU A 542 25.27 -10.32 1.34
N TYR A 543 24.12 -10.90 1.67
CA TYR A 543 23.10 -10.24 2.45
C TYR A 543 23.36 -10.37 3.96
N TYR A 544 23.46 -9.24 4.65
CA TYR A 544 23.74 -9.20 6.09
C TYR A 544 22.67 -9.87 6.97
N GLY A 545 21.42 -9.95 6.49
CA GLY A 545 20.26 -10.41 7.25
C GLY A 545 20.37 -11.86 7.72
N GLY A 546 21.03 -12.74 6.95
CA GLY A 546 21.31 -14.12 7.33
C GLY A 546 22.25 -14.20 8.53
N TYR A 547 23.34 -13.44 8.48
CA TYR A 547 24.33 -13.35 9.59
C TYR A 547 23.70 -12.73 10.84
N ASN A 548 22.93 -11.65 10.69
CA ASN A 548 22.26 -10.99 11.81
C ASN A 548 21.27 -11.95 12.50
N ALA A 549 20.48 -12.70 11.76
CA ALA A 549 19.54 -13.68 12.30
C ALA A 549 20.27 -14.84 13.02
N ALA A 550 21.39 -15.33 12.49
CA ALA A 550 22.22 -16.33 13.17
C ALA A 550 22.82 -15.79 14.48
N GLY A 551 23.31 -14.55 14.49
CA GLY A 551 23.78 -13.89 15.71
C GLY A 551 22.69 -13.79 16.78
N ASP A 552 21.47 -13.40 16.39
CA ASP A 552 20.32 -13.33 17.30
C ASP A 552 19.92 -14.72 17.83
N TYR A 553 20.00 -15.76 16.99
CA TYR A 553 19.78 -17.15 17.38
C TYR A 553 20.81 -17.60 18.44
N PHE A 554 22.12 -17.40 18.20
CA PHE A 554 23.15 -17.79 19.15
C PHE A 554 23.04 -17.05 20.47
N ARG A 555 22.69 -15.76 20.45
CA ARG A 555 22.36 -15.01 21.67
C ARG A 555 21.19 -15.63 22.44
N ALA A 556 20.10 -15.96 21.74
CA ALA A 556 18.90 -16.54 22.34
C ALA A 556 19.16 -17.91 22.98
N THR A 557 20.10 -18.68 22.41
CA THR A 557 20.52 -19.99 22.92
C THR A 557 21.71 -19.94 23.89
N GLY A 558 22.17 -18.73 24.32
CA GLY A 558 23.19 -18.53 25.33
C GLY A 558 24.65 -18.63 24.85
N GLN A 559 24.89 -18.64 23.52
CA GLN A 559 26.20 -18.76 22.89
C GLN A 559 26.74 -17.39 22.45
N MET A 560 27.07 -16.52 23.41
CA MET A 560 27.35 -15.11 23.14
C MET A 560 28.60 -14.87 22.28
N GLU A 561 29.62 -15.69 22.36
CA GLU A 561 30.83 -15.57 21.54
C GLU A 561 30.49 -15.79 20.05
N LYS A 562 29.78 -16.87 19.75
CA LYS A 562 29.31 -17.13 18.39
C LYS A 562 28.36 -16.03 17.90
N ALA A 563 27.48 -15.52 18.76
CA ALA A 563 26.60 -14.41 18.41
C ALA A 563 27.40 -13.20 17.91
N ARG A 564 28.50 -12.85 18.61
CA ARG A 564 29.39 -11.75 18.22
C ARG A 564 30.07 -12.00 16.88
N GLU A 565 30.61 -13.21 16.65
CA GLU A 565 31.24 -13.58 15.37
C GLU A 565 30.30 -13.37 14.19
N TYR A 566 29.04 -13.80 14.31
CA TYR A 566 28.04 -13.64 13.26
C TYR A 566 27.62 -12.17 13.08
N TRP A 567 27.47 -11.38 14.15
CA TRP A 567 27.17 -9.95 14.02
C TRP A 567 28.34 -9.16 13.42
N GLU A 568 29.59 -9.50 13.75
CA GLU A 568 30.79 -8.92 13.12
C GLU A 568 30.83 -9.27 11.63
N ALA A 569 30.49 -10.51 11.25
CA ALA A 569 30.38 -10.91 9.84
C ALA A 569 29.24 -10.16 9.13
N ALA A 570 28.12 -9.89 9.80
CA ALA A 570 27.05 -9.04 9.28
C ALA A 570 27.54 -7.61 9.02
N LEU A 571 28.30 -7.01 9.96
CA LEU A 571 28.84 -5.65 9.83
C LEU A 571 29.83 -5.48 8.67
N ALA A 572 30.40 -6.58 8.16
CA ALA A 572 31.25 -6.57 6.97
C ALA A 572 30.43 -6.46 5.66
N LYS A 573 29.10 -6.55 5.72
CA LYS A 573 28.21 -6.50 4.56
C LYS A 573 27.62 -5.11 4.34
N LYS A 574 27.01 -4.89 3.17
CA LYS A 574 26.28 -3.65 2.85
C LYS A 574 24.92 -3.63 3.55
N MET A 575 24.64 -2.53 4.23
CA MET A 575 23.38 -2.27 4.92
C MET A 575 23.21 -0.77 5.17
N LYS A 576 22.01 -0.33 5.47
CA LYS A 576 21.75 1.05 5.90
C LYS A 576 22.37 1.35 7.28
N LEU A 577 22.60 2.63 7.54
CA LEU A 577 23.30 3.05 8.75
C LEU A 577 22.54 2.70 10.03
N ALA A 578 21.21 2.82 10.04
CA ALA A 578 20.39 2.45 11.19
C ALA A 578 20.58 0.98 11.58
N GLU A 579 20.58 0.07 10.61
CA GLU A 579 20.79 -1.35 10.85
C GLU A 579 22.21 -1.65 11.35
N ARG A 580 23.20 -0.98 10.77
CA ARG A 580 24.58 -1.07 11.24
C ARG A 580 24.71 -0.70 12.72
N GLN A 581 24.16 0.45 13.11
CA GLN A 581 24.19 0.91 14.51
C GLN A 581 23.43 -0.04 15.44
N TYR A 582 22.31 -0.59 14.97
CA TYR A 582 21.55 -1.57 15.72
C TYR A 582 22.37 -2.85 15.99
N ILE A 583 23.04 -3.41 14.96
CA ILE A 583 23.91 -4.59 15.13
C ILE A 583 25.11 -4.26 16.02
N GLU A 584 25.76 -3.11 15.86
CA GLU A 584 26.85 -2.66 16.74
C GLU A 584 26.41 -2.59 18.21
N SER A 585 25.18 -2.16 18.48
CA SER A 585 24.63 -2.10 19.83
C SER A 585 24.46 -3.46 20.50
N LYS A 586 24.28 -4.54 19.69
CA LYS A 586 24.18 -5.93 20.22
C LYS A 586 25.53 -6.50 20.64
N ILE A 587 26.62 -6.02 20.05
CA ILE A 587 27.98 -6.50 20.31
C ILE A 587 28.56 -5.88 21.59
N ARG A 588 28.16 -4.63 21.92
CA ARG A 588 28.53 -3.92 23.14
C ARG A 588 27.91 -4.58 24.40
#